data_b176a31ae177f8c1dace5281bba47208
#
_entry.id   b176a31ae177f8c1dace5281bba47208
#
_cell.length_a   1.000
_cell.length_b   1.000
_cell.length_c   1.000
_cell.angle_alpha   90.00
_cell.angle_beta   90.00
_cell.angle_gamma   90.00
#
_symmetry.space_group_name_H-M   'P 1'
#
loop_
_entity.id
_entity.type
_entity.pdbx_description
1 polymer ?
#
loop_
_entity_poly.entity_id
_entity_poly.type
_entity_poly.pdbx_seq_one_letter_code
_entity_poly.pdbx_strand_id
1 'polypeptide(L)'
;TSDPYYTSFALRTLAITGELYGERAEQAATFLRSRLDKQETVVDLAALIYGASMLENAAGVDIFDAAGRMWKDSVAAFFETLRREDGGYAKSATSNVGSTYNSFLVLLCRELIERPLENPNPLIQFVFDQENETGGGFREVKQQKRAGTNPTAAAIGILKILDALDEELREDTIDFLGQMQTDEGGLRANTRIPIADLLSSFTGFLTLIDLGGGKKIDRTQLLRYAKRLQQSDGGFHGAEWDKVCDVEYTFYGIGCLALIHADLDN
;
A
#
# COMPACT_ATOMS: atom_id res chain seq x y z
N THR A 1 -17.55 12.31 -5.65
CA THR A 1 -18.27 11.71 -4.49
C THR A 1 -17.25 11.21 -3.51
N SER A 2 -17.40 11.55 -2.24
CA SER A 2 -16.53 11.04 -1.17
C SER A 2 -16.76 9.54 -0.98
N ASP A 3 -15.71 8.76 -0.91
CA ASP A 3 -15.73 7.33 -0.57
C ASP A 3 -14.63 7.01 0.46
N PRO A 4 -14.66 5.84 1.13
CA PRO A 4 -13.65 5.48 2.12
C PRO A 4 -12.24 5.38 1.54
N TYR A 5 -12.08 4.92 0.29
CA TYR A 5 -10.79 4.76 -0.37
C TYR A 5 -10.04 6.09 -0.47
N TYR A 6 -10.60 7.08 -1.17
CA TYR A 6 -9.98 8.40 -1.29
C TYR A 6 -9.90 9.16 0.05
N THR A 7 -10.87 8.94 0.95
CA THR A 7 -10.81 9.50 2.30
C THR A 7 -9.60 8.99 3.05
N SER A 8 -9.24 7.71 2.94
CA SER A 8 -8.05 7.16 3.60
C SER A 8 -6.75 7.81 3.13
N PHE A 9 -6.62 8.13 1.85
CA PHE A 9 -5.46 8.87 1.32
C PHE A 9 -5.42 10.32 1.79
N ALA A 10 -6.58 10.99 1.86
CA ALA A 10 -6.66 12.33 2.43
C ALA A 10 -6.21 12.35 3.90
N LEU A 11 -6.66 11.39 4.71
CA LEU A 11 -6.25 11.25 6.11
C LEU A 11 -4.75 11.00 6.27
N ARG A 12 -4.17 10.12 5.44
CA ARG A 12 -2.72 9.86 5.42
C ARG A 12 -1.94 11.14 5.07
N THR A 13 -2.40 11.88 4.06
CA THR A 13 -1.80 13.15 3.66
C THR A 13 -1.83 14.16 4.80
N LEU A 14 -3.00 14.34 5.44
CA LEU A 14 -3.15 15.25 6.57
C LEU A 14 -2.33 14.81 7.80
N ALA A 15 -2.18 13.50 8.03
CA ALA A 15 -1.34 12.98 9.10
C ALA A 15 0.16 13.30 8.87
N ILE A 16 0.66 13.06 7.64
CA ILE A 16 2.06 13.37 7.27
C ILE A 16 2.36 14.86 7.40
N THR A 17 1.41 15.73 7.05
CA THR A 17 1.56 17.19 7.13
C THR A 17 1.26 17.77 8.52
N GLY A 18 0.86 16.92 9.49
CA GLY A 18 0.50 17.36 10.84
C GLY A 18 -0.83 18.14 10.92
N GLU A 19 -1.70 18.01 9.91
CA GLU A 19 -2.95 18.77 9.77
C GLU A 19 -4.21 17.94 10.12
N LEU A 20 -4.05 16.69 10.61
CA LEU A 20 -5.16 15.81 10.98
C LEU A 20 -5.58 16.05 12.44
N TYR A 21 -6.31 17.13 12.69
CA TYR A 21 -6.83 17.47 14.03
C TYR A 21 -8.13 18.29 13.97
N GLY A 22 -8.76 18.47 15.14
CA GLY A 22 -9.94 19.35 15.33
C GLY A 22 -11.12 18.98 14.42
N GLU A 23 -11.79 19.98 13.87
CA GLU A 23 -13.01 19.82 13.08
C GLU A 23 -12.83 18.90 11.86
N ARG A 24 -11.65 18.92 11.22
CA ARG A 24 -11.35 18.04 10.07
C ARG A 24 -11.36 16.56 10.47
N ALA A 25 -10.77 16.22 11.62
CA ALA A 25 -10.78 14.86 12.13
C ALA A 25 -12.20 14.39 12.50
N GLU A 26 -13.00 15.25 13.14
CA GLU A 26 -14.38 14.94 13.50
C GLU A 26 -15.29 14.75 12.28
N GLN A 27 -15.15 15.59 11.25
CA GLN A 27 -15.89 15.45 9.99
C GLN A 27 -15.54 14.13 9.29
N ALA A 28 -14.25 13.78 9.23
CA ALA A 28 -13.79 12.53 8.65
C ALA A 28 -14.30 11.32 9.45
N ALA A 29 -14.25 11.38 10.79
CA ALA A 29 -14.79 10.33 11.66
C ALA A 29 -16.29 10.12 11.44
N THR A 30 -17.07 11.21 11.37
CA THR A 30 -18.51 11.17 11.09
C THR A 30 -18.78 10.51 9.73
N PHE A 31 -18.00 10.86 8.70
CA PHE A 31 -18.12 10.25 7.39
C PHE A 31 -17.80 8.74 7.45
N LEU A 32 -16.67 8.33 8.04
CA LEU A 32 -16.29 6.92 8.12
C LEU A 32 -17.28 6.10 8.94
N ARG A 33 -17.80 6.62 10.07
CA ARG A 33 -18.89 5.98 10.84
C ARG A 33 -20.12 5.71 9.98
N SER A 34 -20.48 6.62 9.08
CA SER A 34 -21.63 6.44 8.15
C SER A 34 -21.43 5.34 7.11
N ARG A 35 -20.21 4.77 7.01
CA ARG A 35 -19.83 3.75 6.05
C ARG A 35 -19.57 2.37 6.67
N LEU A 36 -19.64 2.23 7.99
CA LEU A 36 -19.33 0.98 8.69
C LEU A 36 -20.09 -0.25 8.15
N ASP A 37 -21.36 -0.08 7.76
CA ASP A 37 -22.24 -1.16 7.30
C ASP A 37 -22.22 -1.38 5.77
N LYS A 38 -21.28 -0.76 5.04
CA LYS A 38 -21.33 -0.71 3.56
C LYS A 38 -20.06 -1.27 2.89
N GLN A 39 -19.35 -2.17 3.55
CA GLN A 39 -18.09 -2.70 3.03
C GLN A 39 -18.33 -4.01 2.28
N GLU A 40 -17.95 -4.05 0.99
CA GLU A 40 -18.15 -5.21 0.11
C GLU A 40 -16.81 -5.82 -0.35
N THR A 41 -15.73 -5.05 -0.33
CA THR A 41 -14.42 -5.49 -0.79
C THR A 41 -13.34 -5.35 0.28
N VAL A 42 -12.23 -6.08 0.10
CA VAL A 42 -11.03 -5.93 0.94
C VAL A 42 -10.55 -4.48 0.93
N VAL A 43 -10.55 -3.83 -0.24
CA VAL A 43 -10.06 -2.44 -0.39
C VAL A 43 -10.89 -1.45 0.41
N ASP A 44 -12.23 -1.60 0.39
CA ASP A 44 -13.13 -0.72 1.15
C ASP A 44 -12.91 -0.87 2.65
N LEU A 45 -12.84 -2.13 3.12
CA LEU A 45 -12.64 -2.43 4.53
C LEU A 45 -11.25 -1.99 5.01
N ALA A 46 -10.21 -2.21 4.18
CA ALA A 46 -8.86 -1.74 4.48
C ALA A 46 -8.81 -0.21 4.56
N ALA A 47 -9.43 0.49 3.63
CA ALA A 47 -9.49 1.95 3.66
C ALA A 47 -10.18 2.48 4.93
N LEU A 48 -11.24 1.82 5.37
CA LEU A 48 -11.96 2.16 6.60
C LEU A 48 -11.09 1.92 7.85
N ILE A 49 -10.49 0.73 7.99
CA ILE A 49 -9.64 0.36 9.14
C ILE A 49 -8.41 1.27 9.21
N TYR A 50 -7.77 1.52 8.05
CA TYR A 50 -6.61 2.41 7.97
C TYR A 50 -6.97 3.85 8.34
N GLY A 51 -8.09 4.36 7.81
CA GLY A 51 -8.59 5.69 8.14
C GLY A 51 -8.93 5.82 9.62
N ALA A 52 -9.51 4.79 10.22
CA ALA A 52 -9.78 4.71 11.66
C ALA A 52 -8.49 4.79 12.48
N SER A 53 -7.50 3.97 12.15
CA SER A 53 -6.20 3.98 12.84
C SER A 53 -5.51 5.35 12.74
N MET A 54 -5.59 6.03 11.59
CA MET A 54 -5.05 7.39 11.43
C MET A 54 -5.76 8.39 12.34
N LEU A 55 -7.09 8.36 12.43
CA LEU A 55 -7.87 9.24 13.29
C LEU A 55 -7.59 9.00 14.77
N GLU A 56 -7.50 7.74 15.17
CA GLU A 56 -7.17 7.37 16.55
C GLU A 56 -5.77 7.85 16.93
N ASN A 57 -4.76 7.57 16.10
CA ASN A 57 -3.37 7.91 16.40
C ASN A 57 -3.09 9.42 16.32
N ALA A 58 -3.66 10.14 15.37
CA ALA A 58 -3.37 11.57 15.15
C ALA A 58 -4.29 12.50 15.94
N ALA A 59 -5.53 12.11 16.22
CA ALA A 59 -6.56 12.97 16.81
C ALA A 59 -7.26 12.38 18.05
N GLY A 60 -6.96 11.12 18.42
CA GLY A 60 -7.60 10.43 19.54
C GLY A 60 -9.07 10.09 19.30
N VAL A 61 -9.49 9.99 18.03
CA VAL A 61 -10.90 9.76 17.66
C VAL A 61 -11.11 8.30 17.25
N ASP A 62 -11.80 7.52 18.09
CA ASP A 62 -12.24 6.17 17.78
C ASP A 62 -13.54 6.18 16.96
N ILE A 63 -13.53 5.59 15.76
CA ILE A 63 -14.74 5.46 14.92
C ILE A 63 -15.53 4.18 15.23
N PHE A 64 -14.93 3.22 15.96
CA PHE A 64 -15.54 1.95 16.33
C PHE A 64 -16.12 1.95 17.75
N ASP A 65 -16.17 3.10 18.44
CA ASP A 65 -16.68 3.26 19.80
C ASP A 65 -18.10 2.69 19.99
N ALA A 66 -18.94 2.84 18.96
CA ALA A 66 -20.29 2.29 18.91
C ALA A 66 -20.39 0.87 18.33
N ALA A 67 -19.29 0.30 17.83
CA ALA A 67 -19.27 -1.05 17.28
C ALA A 67 -19.35 -2.07 18.43
N GLY A 68 -20.08 -3.15 18.24
CA GLY A 68 -20.21 -4.21 19.24
C GLY A 68 -18.84 -4.84 19.57
N ARG A 69 -18.66 -5.39 20.77
CA ARG A 69 -17.39 -5.98 21.26
C ARG A 69 -16.75 -7.00 20.32
N MET A 70 -17.53 -7.64 19.45
CA MET A 70 -17.08 -8.70 18.52
C MET A 70 -16.72 -8.17 17.13
N TRP A 71 -16.68 -6.85 16.90
CA TRP A 71 -16.45 -6.32 15.55
C TRP A 71 -15.10 -6.77 14.95
N LYS A 72 -14.03 -6.82 15.75
CA LYS A 72 -12.71 -7.29 15.31
C LYS A 72 -12.76 -8.76 14.87
N ASP A 73 -13.46 -9.61 15.62
CA ASP A 73 -13.62 -11.03 15.29
C ASP A 73 -14.48 -11.21 14.04
N SER A 74 -15.53 -10.40 13.89
CA SER A 74 -16.38 -10.40 12.69
C SER A 74 -15.60 -10.01 11.43
N VAL A 75 -14.76 -8.98 11.52
CA VAL A 75 -13.88 -8.56 10.42
C VAL A 75 -12.87 -9.65 10.09
N ALA A 76 -12.22 -10.25 11.09
CA ALA A 76 -11.28 -11.34 10.87
C ALA A 76 -11.97 -12.55 10.21
N ALA A 77 -13.17 -12.92 10.66
CA ALA A 77 -13.95 -14.00 10.05
C ALA A 77 -14.36 -13.67 8.60
N PHE A 78 -14.75 -12.43 8.32
CA PHE A 78 -15.04 -11.99 6.96
C PHE A 78 -13.82 -12.16 6.04
N PHE A 79 -12.63 -11.74 6.46
CA PHE A 79 -11.41 -11.95 5.66
C PHE A 79 -11.18 -13.43 5.34
N GLU A 80 -11.41 -14.35 6.29
CA GLU A 80 -11.24 -15.78 6.02
C GLU A 80 -12.21 -16.31 4.95
N THR A 81 -13.38 -15.69 4.76
CA THR A 81 -14.28 -16.06 3.64
C THR A 81 -13.68 -15.72 2.27
N LEU A 82 -12.70 -14.82 2.23
CA LEU A 82 -12.02 -14.38 1.01
C LEU A 82 -10.75 -15.18 0.71
N ARG A 83 -10.30 -16.05 1.62
CA ARG A 83 -9.17 -16.94 1.37
C ARG A 83 -9.51 -17.91 0.23
N ARG A 84 -8.54 -18.17 -0.63
CA ARG A 84 -8.67 -19.08 -1.77
C ARG A 84 -7.80 -20.32 -1.60
N GLU A 85 -8.04 -21.33 -2.44
CA GLU A 85 -7.31 -22.62 -2.42
C GLU A 85 -5.81 -22.41 -2.66
N ASP A 86 -5.41 -21.35 -3.37
CA ASP A 86 -4.01 -20.98 -3.58
C ASP A 86 -3.33 -20.37 -2.34
N GLY A 87 -4.06 -20.19 -1.25
CA GLY A 87 -3.57 -19.64 0.02
C GLY A 87 -3.63 -18.10 0.12
N GLY A 88 -3.84 -17.38 -1.00
CA GLY A 88 -3.99 -15.93 -1.04
C GLY A 88 -5.42 -15.46 -0.73
N TYR A 89 -5.59 -14.15 -0.60
CA TYR A 89 -6.90 -13.54 -0.41
C TYR A 89 -7.38 -12.85 -1.68
N ALA A 90 -8.63 -13.10 -2.04
CA ALA A 90 -9.29 -12.48 -3.19
C ALA A 90 -9.85 -11.10 -2.81
N LYS A 91 -10.08 -10.23 -3.82
CA LYS A 91 -10.65 -8.90 -3.66
C LYS A 91 -12.05 -8.92 -3.04
N SER A 92 -12.88 -9.90 -3.44
CA SER A 92 -14.27 -10.05 -3.00
C SER A 92 -14.71 -11.52 -3.11
N ALA A 93 -15.89 -11.83 -2.61
CA ALA A 93 -16.45 -13.19 -2.67
C ALA A 93 -16.61 -13.74 -4.10
N THR A 94 -16.78 -12.88 -5.10
CA THR A 94 -16.93 -13.25 -6.51
C THR A 94 -15.62 -13.48 -7.26
N SER A 95 -14.47 -13.11 -6.67
CA SER A 95 -13.14 -13.33 -7.27
C SER A 95 -12.65 -14.74 -6.93
N ASN A 96 -12.10 -15.48 -7.91
CA ASN A 96 -11.74 -16.90 -7.75
C ASN A 96 -10.25 -17.14 -7.44
N VAL A 97 -9.42 -16.12 -7.47
CA VAL A 97 -7.96 -16.23 -7.26
C VAL A 97 -7.50 -15.26 -6.21
N GLY A 98 -6.47 -15.64 -5.45
CA GLY A 98 -5.77 -14.76 -4.56
C GLY A 98 -4.98 -13.69 -5.33
N SER A 99 -4.76 -12.56 -4.69
CA SER A 99 -4.00 -11.43 -5.22
C SER A 99 -2.98 -10.99 -4.17
N THR A 100 -1.76 -10.71 -4.59
CA THR A 100 -0.69 -10.28 -3.67
C THR A 100 -1.09 -9.00 -2.93
N TYR A 101 -1.64 -8.02 -3.64
CA TYR A 101 -2.08 -6.76 -3.02
C TYR A 101 -3.24 -6.95 -2.03
N ASN A 102 -4.29 -7.71 -2.41
CA ASN A 102 -5.40 -7.95 -1.48
C ASN A 102 -4.96 -8.77 -0.27
N SER A 103 -4.05 -9.72 -0.45
CA SER A 103 -3.48 -10.49 0.65
C SER A 103 -2.68 -9.61 1.62
N PHE A 104 -1.90 -8.65 1.09
CA PHE A 104 -1.20 -7.66 1.91
C PHE A 104 -2.18 -6.79 2.70
N LEU A 105 -3.24 -6.28 2.06
CA LEU A 105 -4.25 -5.46 2.74
C LEU A 105 -4.95 -6.23 3.86
N VAL A 106 -5.32 -7.50 3.62
CA VAL A 106 -5.94 -8.35 4.65
C VAL A 106 -5.00 -8.53 5.83
N LEU A 107 -3.74 -8.89 5.58
CA LEU A 107 -2.76 -9.10 6.64
C LEU A 107 -2.53 -7.81 7.44
N LEU A 108 -2.33 -6.68 6.77
CA LEU A 108 -2.16 -5.38 7.41
C LEU A 108 -3.38 -5.01 8.29
N CYS A 109 -4.60 -5.24 7.79
CA CYS A 109 -5.80 -5.00 8.58
C CYS A 109 -5.85 -5.90 9.81
N ARG A 110 -5.49 -7.18 9.70
CA ARG A 110 -5.46 -8.12 10.82
C ARG A 110 -4.47 -7.69 11.90
N GLU A 111 -3.31 -7.16 11.52
CA GLU A 111 -2.36 -6.57 12.46
C GLU A 111 -2.96 -5.33 13.16
N LEU A 112 -3.55 -4.40 12.40
CA LEU A 112 -4.16 -3.18 12.95
C LEU A 112 -5.31 -3.46 13.92
N ILE A 113 -6.10 -4.51 13.68
CA ILE A 113 -7.19 -4.93 14.59
C ILE A 113 -6.77 -5.94 15.65
N GLU A 114 -5.47 -6.28 15.74
CA GLU A 114 -4.91 -7.24 16.69
C GLU A 114 -5.55 -8.64 16.59
N ARG A 115 -5.72 -9.12 15.35
CA ARG A 115 -6.23 -10.46 15.03
C ARG A 115 -5.29 -11.16 14.04
N PRO A 116 -4.07 -11.54 14.46
CA PRO A 116 -3.07 -12.16 13.59
C PRO A 116 -3.59 -13.46 12.98
N LEU A 117 -2.91 -13.95 11.94
CA LEU A 117 -3.24 -15.21 11.30
C LEU A 117 -2.85 -16.39 12.22
N GLU A 118 -3.77 -17.33 12.45
CA GLU A 118 -3.48 -18.55 13.19
C GLU A 118 -2.54 -19.49 12.42
N ASN A 119 -2.71 -19.56 11.08
CA ASN A 119 -1.86 -20.36 10.20
C ASN A 119 -1.39 -19.51 9.01
N PRO A 120 -0.18 -18.91 9.07
CA PRO A 120 0.37 -18.09 8.01
C PRO A 120 0.95 -18.87 6.82
N ASN A 121 1.30 -20.17 7.00
CA ASN A 121 2.04 -20.94 6.00
C ASN A 121 1.39 -20.98 4.61
N PRO A 122 0.07 -21.14 4.45
CA PRO A 122 -0.55 -21.09 3.13
C PRO A 122 -0.39 -19.73 2.44
N LEU A 123 -0.41 -18.63 3.20
CA LEU A 123 -0.18 -17.30 2.64
C LEU A 123 1.28 -17.09 2.25
N ILE A 124 2.21 -17.55 3.07
CA ILE A 124 3.65 -17.52 2.75
C ILE A 124 3.92 -18.29 1.45
N GLN A 125 3.38 -19.51 1.32
CA GLN A 125 3.53 -20.30 0.10
C GLN A 125 2.90 -19.61 -1.10
N PHE A 126 1.70 -19.03 -0.95
CA PHE A 126 1.06 -18.23 -2.00
C PHE A 126 1.99 -17.11 -2.49
N VAL A 127 2.64 -16.39 -1.60
CA VAL A 127 3.55 -15.30 -1.97
C VAL A 127 4.75 -15.81 -2.75
N PHE A 128 5.42 -16.87 -2.30
CA PHE A 128 6.52 -17.50 -3.04
C PHE A 128 6.10 -18.00 -4.43
N ASP A 129 4.87 -18.50 -4.57
CA ASP A 129 4.32 -18.91 -5.88
C ASP A 129 4.11 -17.72 -6.86
N GLN A 130 4.11 -16.48 -6.35
CA GLN A 130 4.06 -15.26 -7.19
C GLN A 130 5.44 -14.77 -7.62
N GLU A 131 6.52 -15.27 -7.07
CA GLU A 131 7.87 -14.88 -7.47
C GLU A 131 8.11 -15.17 -8.95
N ASN A 132 8.87 -14.32 -9.63
CA ASN A 132 9.26 -14.55 -11.01
C ASN A 132 10.47 -15.50 -11.10
N GLU A 133 10.69 -16.09 -12.29
CA GLU A 133 11.75 -17.05 -12.53
C GLU A 133 13.18 -16.45 -12.43
N THR A 134 13.32 -15.14 -12.45
CA THR A 134 14.60 -14.43 -12.37
C THR A 134 14.95 -13.97 -10.95
N GLY A 135 14.08 -14.23 -9.99
CA GLY A 135 14.24 -13.87 -8.58
C GLY A 135 13.82 -12.43 -8.24
N GLY A 136 13.50 -12.19 -6.98
CA GLY A 136 13.33 -10.88 -6.35
C GLY A 136 12.12 -10.06 -6.73
N GLY A 137 11.43 -10.37 -7.81
CA GLY A 137 10.23 -9.67 -8.26
C GLY A 137 8.98 -10.54 -8.19
N PHE A 138 7.84 -9.96 -7.80
CA PHE A 138 6.59 -10.68 -7.60
C PHE A 138 5.48 -10.22 -8.54
N ARG A 139 4.58 -11.14 -8.86
CA ARG A 139 3.38 -10.92 -9.68
C ARG A 139 2.18 -10.64 -8.77
N GLU A 140 1.20 -9.93 -9.32
CA GLU A 140 -0.07 -9.71 -8.63
C GLU A 140 -0.90 -10.98 -8.51
N VAL A 141 -0.94 -11.77 -9.59
CA VAL A 141 -1.61 -13.07 -9.69
C VAL A 141 -0.76 -14.01 -10.54
N LYS A 142 -0.87 -15.32 -10.31
CA LYS A 142 -0.05 -16.35 -10.98
C LYS A 142 -0.16 -16.33 -12.52
N GLN A 143 -1.28 -15.89 -13.06
CA GLN A 143 -1.51 -15.81 -14.50
C GLN A 143 -0.76 -14.66 -15.18
N GLN A 144 -0.29 -13.67 -14.44
CA GLN A 144 0.56 -12.61 -14.99
C GLN A 144 1.95 -13.15 -15.33
N LYS A 145 2.49 -12.70 -16.46
CA LYS A 145 3.80 -13.16 -16.94
C LYS A 145 4.97 -12.38 -16.32
N ARG A 146 4.70 -11.22 -15.74
CA ARG A 146 5.76 -10.29 -15.29
C ARG A 146 5.54 -9.87 -13.86
N ALA A 147 6.64 -9.79 -13.14
CA ALA A 147 6.68 -9.11 -11.87
C ALA A 147 6.49 -7.60 -12.04
N GLY A 148 5.99 -6.96 -11.01
CA GLY A 148 5.77 -5.52 -10.95
C GLY A 148 6.25 -4.91 -9.64
N THR A 149 6.47 -3.60 -9.64
CA THR A 149 6.92 -2.86 -8.48
C THR A 149 5.92 -2.97 -7.32
N ASN A 150 4.64 -2.73 -7.59
CA ASN A 150 3.60 -2.73 -6.54
C ASN A 150 3.33 -4.13 -5.97
N PRO A 151 3.17 -5.20 -6.78
CA PRO A 151 3.06 -6.56 -6.24
C PRO A 151 4.31 -6.98 -5.44
N THR A 152 5.51 -6.57 -5.88
CA THR A 152 6.74 -6.84 -5.13
C THR A 152 6.73 -6.15 -3.77
N ALA A 153 6.37 -4.87 -3.70
CA ALA A 153 6.23 -4.16 -2.44
C ALA A 153 5.22 -4.84 -1.49
N ALA A 154 4.07 -5.28 -2.02
CA ALA A 154 3.06 -6.00 -1.25
C ALA A 154 3.58 -7.37 -0.75
N ALA A 155 4.25 -8.15 -1.61
CA ALA A 155 4.85 -9.44 -1.26
C ALA A 155 5.89 -9.31 -0.14
N ILE A 156 6.81 -8.35 -0.26
CA ILE A 156 7.82 -8.08 0.77
C ILE A 156 7.16 -7.63 2.08
N GLY A 157 6.13 -6.79 2.01
CA GLY A 157 5.35 -6.41 3.19
C GLY A 157 4.74 -7.62 3.91
N ILE A 158 4.16 -8.58 3.18
CA ILE A 158 3.64 -9.83 3.74
C ILE A 158 4.75 -10.64 4.40
N LEU A 159 5.84 -10.90 3.66
CA LEU A 159 6.94 -11.75 4.16
C LEU A 159 7.63 -11.14 5.39
N LYS A 160 7.76 -9.81 5.46
CA LYS A 160 8.28 -9.12 6.66
C LYS A 160 7.36 -9.24 7.86
N ILE A 161 6.07 -9.00 7.69
CA ILE A 161 5.08 -9.13 8.78
C ILE A 161 5.06 -10.56 9.32
N LEU A 162 5.23 -11.57 8.47
CA LEU A 162 5.20 -12.98 8.83
C LEU A 162 6.58 -13.56 9.19
N ASP A 163 7.63 -12.73 9.28
CA ASP A 163 9.02 -13.14 9.56
C ASP A 163 9.52 -14.27 8.63
N ALA A 164 9.17 -14.16 7.35
CA ALA A 164 9.47 -15.16 6.31
C ALA A 164 10.38 -14.63 5.19
N LEU A 165 10.93 -13.41 5.32
CA LEU A 165 11.87 -12.82 4.38
C LEU A 165 13.29 -13.24 4.76
N ASP A 166 13.95 -14.02 3.92
CA ASP A 166 15.36 -14.35 4.07
C ASP A 166 16.29 -13.33 3.38
N GLU A 167 17.59 -13.48 3.62
CA GLU A 167 18.60 -12.54 3.14
C GLU A 167 18.80 -12.63 1.62
N GLU A 168 18.71 -13.82 1.02
CA GLU A 168 18.88 -14.02 -0.42
C GLU A 168 17.76 -13.30 -1.18
N LEU A 169 16.51 -13.54 -0.79
CA LEU A 169 15.35 -12.88 -1.38
C LEU A 169 15.36 -11.36 -1.14
N ARG A 170 15.87 -10.91 0.02
CA ARG A 170 16.05 -9.48 0.31
C ARG A 170 16.96 -8.82 -0.72
N GLU A 171 18.13 -9.40 -0.97
CA GLU A 171 19.12 -8.87 -1.94
C GLU A 171 18.57 -8.91 -3.38
N ASP A 172 17.94 -10.01 -3.78
CA ASP A 172 17.33 -10.15 -5.11
C ASP A 172 16.23 -9.12 -5.33
N THR A 173 15.42 -8.84 -4.29
CA THR A 173 14.38 -7.81 -4.35
C THR A 173 14.97 -6.40 -4.48
N ILE A 174 16.05 -6.11 -3.74
CA ILE A 174 16.77 -4.84 -3.87
C ILE A 174 17.27 -4.66 -5.31
N ASP A 175 17.83 -5.69 -5.91
CA ASP A 175 18.33 -5.65 -7.28
C ASP A 175 17.20 -5.51 -8.31
N PHE A 176 16.09 -6.22 -8.12
CA PHE A 176 14.92 -6.11 -8.97
C PHE A 176 14.32 -4.68 -8.93
N LEU A 177 14.05 -4.15 -7.75
CA LEU A 177 13.47 -2.81 -7.60
C LEU A 177 14.42 -1.71 -8.06
N GLY A 178 15.74 -1.88 -7.87
CA GLY A 178 16.76 -0.94 -8.36
C GLY A 178 16.74 -0.77 -9.88
N GLN A 179 16.30 -1.79 -10.64
CA GLN A 179 16.17 -1.75 -12.10
C GLN A 179 14.87 -1.09 -12.57
N MET A 180 13.97 -0.73 -11.66
CA MET A 180 12.69 -0.14 -12.02
C MET A 180 12.75 1.37 -12.26
N GLN A 181 13.84 2.04 -11.88
CA GLN A 181 13.99 3.47 -12.20
C GLN A 181 14.11 3.69 -13.70
N THR A 182 13.37 4.67 -14.22
CA THR A 182 13.34 5.03 -15.63
C THR A 182 14.18 6.28 -15.91
N ASP A 183 14.39 6.60 -17.19
CA ASP A 183 15.06 7.86 -17.61
C ASP A 183 14.25 9.11 -17.19
N GLU A 184 12.95 8.99 -16.91
CA GLU A 184 12.14 10.07 -16.34
C GLU A 184 12.51 10.38 -14.89
N GLY A 185 13.18 9.44 -14.20
CA GLY A 185 13.65 9.55 -12.81
C GLY A 185 12.76 8.88 -11.79
N GLY A 186 11.49 8.60 -12.11
CA GLY A 186 10.59 7.78 -11.29
C GLY A 186 10.71 6.30 -11.57
N LEU A 187 9.95 5.46 -10.83
CA LEU A 187 9.91 4.02 -11.01
C LEU A 187 8.69 3.64 -11.86
N ARG A 188 8.86 2.61 -12.68
CA ARG A 188 7.81 2.03 -13.55
C ARG A 188 7.05 0.92 -12.84
N ALA A 189 5.82 0.66 -13.27
CA ALA A 189 4.97 -0.38 -12.71
C ALA A 189 5.47 -1.82 -12.96
N ASN A 190 6.13 -2.07 -14.10
CA ASN A 190 6.79 -3.35 -14.44
C ASN A 190 7.80 -3.17 -15.55
N THR A 191 8.59 -4.21 -15.83
CA THR A 191 9.69 -4.18 -16.82
C THR A 191 9.27 -3.93 -18.27
N ARG A 192 7.98 -4.03 -18.60
CA ARG A 192 7.46 -3.77 -19.95
C ARG A 192 7.07 -2.31 -20.18
N ILE A 193 6.67 -1.63 -19.12
CA ILE A 193 6.22 -0.23 -19.19
C ILE A 193 7.46 0.67 -19.11
N PRO A 194 7.74 1.51 -20.13
CA PRO A 194 8.95 2.33 -20.15
C PRO A 194 8.82 3.65 -19.35
N ILE A 195 7.62 4.00 -18.92
CA ILE A 195 7.27 5.25 -18.25
C ILE A 195 7.07 5.03 -16.76
N ALA A 196 7.38 6.07 -15.97
CA ALA A 196 7.21 6.07 -14.52
C ALA A 196 5.80 6.51 -14.10
N ASP A 197 5.42 6.13 -12.88
CA ASP A 197 4.23 6.63 -12.17
C ASP A 197 4.53 6.88 -10.68
N LEU A 198 3.73 7.73 -10.03
CA LEU A 198 3.94 8.09 -8.61
C LEU A 198 3.67 6.95 -7.66
N LEU A 199 2.69 6.10 -7.92
CA LEU A 199 2.40 4.93 -7.10
C LEU A 199 3.61 3.99 -7.06
N SER A 200 4.12 3.62 -8.23
CA SER A 200 5.30 2.74 -8.34
C SER A 200 6.55 3.40 -7.76
N SER A 201 6.71 4.70 -7.96
CA SER A 201 7.84 5.46 -7.40
C SER A 201 7.82 5.47 -5.88
N PHE A 202 6.66 5.72 -5.27
CA PHE A 202 6.50 5.72 -3.82
C PHE A 202 6.68 4.32 -3.22
N THR A 203 5.92 3.34 -3.71
CA THR A 203 5.94 1.98 -3.13
C THR A 203 7.29 1.30 -3.33
N GLY A 204 7.89 1.41 -4.51
CA GLY A 204 9.19 0.81 -4.80
C GLY A 204 10.32 1.46 -4.00
N PHE A 205 10.34 2.80 -3.89
CA PHE A 205 11.38 3.49 -3.12
C PHE A 205 11.23 3.26 -1.61
N LEU A 206 10.00 3.28 -1.08
CA LEU A 206 9.73 2.91 0.32
C LEU A 206 10.23 1.50 0.63
N THR A 207 9.92 0.53 -0.23
CA THR A 207 10.38 -0.87 -0.06
C THR A 207 11.90 -0.96 -0.10
N LEU A 208 12.55 -0.26 -1.03
CA LEU A 208 14.02 -0.21 -1.09
C LEU A 208 14.64 0.36 0.18
N ILE A 209 14.11 1.46 0.71
CA ILE A 209 14.59 2.04 1.99
C ILE A 209 14.43 1.02 3.11
N ASP A 210 13.26 0.40 3.21
CA ASP A 210 12.93 -0.58 4.24
C ASP A 210 13.81 -1.85 4.20
N LEU A 211 14.31 -2.21 3.01
CA LEU A 211 15.27 -3.30 2.79
C LEU A 211 16.74 -2.86 2.91
N GLY A 212 17.04 -1.57 3.12
CA GLY A 212 18.41 -1.04 3.14
C GLY A 212 19.01 -0.79 1.74
N GLY A 213 18.21 -0.92 0.68
CA GLY A 213 18.61 -0.76 -0.73
C GLY A 213 18.40 0.63 -1.33
N GLY A 214 18.05 1.65 -0.52
CA GLY A 214 17.71 2.98 -1.00
C GLY A 214 18.79 3.67 -1.87
N LYS A 215 20.04 3.22 -1.80
CA LYS A 215 21.17 3.70 -2.65
C LYS A 215 21.12 3.19 -4.09
N LYS A 216 20.27 2.22 -4.42
CA LYS A 216 20.07 1.72 -5.79
C LYS A 216 19.33 2.73 -6.68
N ILE A 217 18.67 3.73 -6.08
CA ILE A 217 17.90 4.77 -6.78
C ILE A 217 18.68 6.08 -6.81
N ASP A 218 18.73 6.71 -7.99
CA ASP A 218 19.17 8.11 -8.10
C ASP A 218 18.06 9.02 -7.53
N ARG A 219 18.25 9.41 -6.26
CA ARG A 219 17.32 10.25 -5.51
C ARG A 219 17.18 11.65 -6.10
N THR A 220 18.22 12.15 -6.75
CA THR A 220 18.17 13.48 -7.40
C THR A 220 17.23 13.44 -8.60
N GLN A 221 17.26 12.38 -9.38
CA GLN A 221 16.34 12.19 -10.49
C GLN A 221 14.90 11.94 -9.97
N LEU A 222 14.73 11.10 -8.94
CA LEU A 222 13.43 10.86 -8.32
C LEU A 222 12.81 12.14 -7.75
N LEU A 223 13.61 12.99 -7.10
CA LEU A 223 13.17 14.31 -6.62
C LEU A 223 12.70 15.22 -7.75
N ARG A 224 13.46 15.27 -8.86
CA ARG A 224 13.08 16.06 -10.04
C ARG A 224 11.79 15.53 -10.66
N TYR A 225 11.63 14.21 -10.75
CA TYR A 225 10.41 13.57 -11.24
C TYR A 225 9.19 13.95 -10.39
N ALA A 226 9.24 13.74 -9.08
CA ALA A 226 8.13 14.09 -8.19
C ALA A 226 7.77 15.57 -8.24
N LYS A 227 8.78 16.47 -8.27
CA LYS A 227 8.54 17.92 -8.38
C LYS A 227 7.91 18.35 -9.72
N ARG A 228 8.19 17.66 -10.82
CA ARG A 228 7.53 17.97 -12.12
C ARG A 228 6.04 17.60 -12.12
N LEU A 229 5.63 16.64 -11.29
CA LEU A 229 4.24 16.23 -11.18
C LEU A 229 3.44 17.09 -10.19
N GLN A 230 4.10 17.91 -9.39
CA GLN A 230 3.46 18.81 -8.45
C GLN A 230 2.79 19.98 -9.18
N GLN A 231 1.55 20.26 -8.81
CA GLN A 231 0.79 21.39 -9.32
C GLN A 231 1.01 22.65 -8.47
N SER A 232 0.70 23.80 -9.04
CA SER A 232 0.83 25.11 -8.34
C SER A 232 -0.08 25.24 -7.12
N ASP A 233 -1.17 24.48 -7.06
CA ASP A 233 -2.10 24.40 -5.93
C ASP A 233 -1.71 23.35 -4.89
N GLY A 234 -0.59 22.63 -5.09
CA GLY A 234 -0.03 21.65 -4.15
C GLY A 234 -0.42 20.20 -4.44
N GLY A 235 -1.38 19.93 -5.33
CA GLY A 235 -1.75 18.58 -5.76
C GLY A 235 -0.70 17.95 -6.69
N PHE A 236 -0.84 16.65 -6.97
CA PHE A 236 0.06 15.91 -7.84
C PHE A 236 -0.70 15.16 -8.93
N HIS A 237 -0.11 15.09 -10.12
CA HIS A 237 -0.48 14.14 -11.16
C HIS A 237 0.12 12.77 -10.88
N GLY A 238 -0.54 11.69 -11.37
CA GLY A 238 -0.05 10.33 -11.22
C GLY A 238 1.18 10.02 -12.06
N ALA A 239 1.30 10.66 -13.23
CA ALA A 239 2.40 10.50 -14.18
C ALA A 239 2.48 11.72 -15.12
N GLU A 240 3.56 11.85 -15.91
CA GLU A 240 3.70 12.97 -16.85
C GLU A 240 2.63 12.98 -17.96
N TRP A 241 2.14 11.82 -18.34
CA TRP A 241 1.08 11.63 -19.34
C TRP A 241 -0.34 11.75 -18.77
N ASP A 242 -0.50 11.56 -17.44
CA ASP A 242 -1.79 11.67 -16.76
C ASP A 242 -1.97 13.07 -16.19
N LYS A 243 -3.05 13.73 -16.58
CA LYS A 243 -3.37 15.10 -16.13
C LYS A 243 -4.43 15.14 -15.03
N VAL A 244 -4.86 13.97 -14.55
CA VAL A 244 -5.74 13.88 -13.39
C VAL A 244 -4.93 14.15 -12.12
N CYS A 245 -5.48 14.99 -11.25
CA CYS A 245 -4.95 15.29 -9.94
C CYS A 245 -5.98 14.89 -8.90
N ASP A 246 -5.58 14.04 -7.95
CA ASP A 246 -6.46 13.59 -6.87
C ASP A 246 -5.68 13.42 -5.55
N VAL A 247 -6.39 13.03 -4.51
CA VAL A 247 -5.79 12.87 -3.17
C VAL A 247 -4.88 11.65 -3.06
N GLU A 248 -5.10 10.63 -3.89
CA GLU A 248 -4.25 9.43 -3.94
C GLU A 248 -2.87 9.80 -4.50
N TYR A 249 -2.82 10.42 -5.68
CA TYR A 249 -1.55 10.87 -6.26
C TYR A 249 -0.88 11.94 -5.42
N THR A 250 -1.66 12.80 -4.77
CA THR A 250 -1.13 13.80 -3.84
C THR A 250 -0.44 13.12 -2.65
N PHE A 251 -1.03 12.07 -2.09
CA PHE A 251 -0.38 11.27 -1.04
C PHE A 251 0.95 10.66 -1.51
N TYR A 252 0.96 9.99 -2.68
CA TYR A 252 2.19 9.39 -3.20
C TYR A 252 3.27 10.43 -3.50
N GLY A 253 2.89 11.58 -4.05
CA GLY A 253 3.82 12.68 -4.32
C GLY A 253 4.46 13.25 -3.05
N ILE A 254 3.66 13.58 -2.04
CA ILE A 254 4.14 14.05 -0.73
C ILE A 254 4.97 12.95 -0.05
N GLY A 255 4.52 11.70 -0.11
CA GLY A 255 5.24 10.56 0.45
C GLY A 255 6.62 10.37 -0.19
N CYS A 256 6.72 10.44 -1.52
CA CYS A 256 8.02 10.42 -2.21
C CYS A 256 8.95 11.54 -1.74
N LEU A 257 8.45 12.78 -1.66
CA LEU A 257 9.24 13.92 -1.20
C LEU A 257 9.71 13.73 0.25
N ALA A 258 8.83 13.27 1.13
CA ALA A 258 9.15 13.01 2.53
C ALA A 258 10.25 11.93 2.67
N LEU A 259 10.13 10.81 1.96
CA LEU A 259 11.11 9.72 1.98
C LEU A 259 12.48 10.16 1.45
N ILE A 260 12.51 10.96 0.38
CA ILE A 260 13.77 11.48 -0.17
C ILE A 260 14.50 12.36 0.84
N HIS A 261 13.76 13.21 1.57
CA HIS A 261 14.36 14.11 2.56
C HIS A 261 14.72 13.41 3.87
N ALA A 262 13.90 12.48 4.37
CA ALA A 262 14.16 11.76 5.62
C ALA A 262 15.43 10.90 5.58
N ASP A 263 15.79 10.36 4.41
CA ASP A 263 16.94 9.47 4.25
C ASP A 263 18.25 10.23 3.85
N LEU A 264 18.20 11.56 3.72
CA LEU A 264 19.40 12.38 3.52
C LEU A 264 20.16 12.64 4.85
N ASP A 265 19.54 12.35 6.00
CA ASP A 265 20.10 12.57 7.32
C ASP A 265 20.75 11.30 7.94
N ASN A 266 20.74 10.16 7.24
CA ASN A 266 21.39 8.89 7.59
C ASN A 266 22.44 8.47 6.53
#